data_f14145a720f38553f3a7e237ea76916a
#
_entry.id   f14145a720f38553f3a7e237ea76916a
#
_cell.length_a   1.000
_cell.length_b   1.000
_cell.length_c   1.000
_cell.angle_alpha   90.00
_cell.angle_beta   90.00
_cell.angle_gamma   90.00
#
_symmetry.space_group_name_H-M   'P 1'
#
loop_
_entity.id
_entity.type
_entity.pdbx_description
1 polymer ?
#
loop_
_entity_poly.entity_id
_entity_poly.type
_entity_poly.pdbx_seq_one_letter_code
_entity_poly.pdbx_strand_id
1 'polypeptide(L)'
;MNIKLRHFLVFNRIAIAIVLLGLGFWIGFKVTWWIAWIPMLIALLMVVAHFLIGPMSLIQGYVENGDLEGAEKLLARVKYPNLLYKPVRSSYHMLQANMHSMTDDLDKAETSLRKSLDAGITEKGFEGTAYLQLGAIAQKKGNTKEAYEHIRKALSLGLPDKDNEASAYLQLCSICMQRRDFRASKQYFAKAKACKPTNVQVVDQIKEMQKYIARMPG
;
A
#
# COMPACT_ATOMS: atom_id res chain seq x y z
N MET A 1 -15.05 -6.38 -17.97
CA MET A 1 -16.09 -5.38 -17.62
C MET A 1 -15.57 -4.01 -17.95
N ASN A 2 -16.29 -3.21 -18.70
CA ASN A 2 -15.84 -1.92 -19.24
C ASN A 2 -15.46 -0.96 -18.10
N ILE A 3 -14.28 -0.32 -18.15
CA ILE A 3 -13.78 0.59 -17.11
C ILE A 3 -14.80 1.69 -16.80
N LYS A 4 -15.45 2.24 -17.82
CA LYS A 4 -16.50 3.26 -17.67
C LYS A 4 -17.70 2.75 -16.84
N LEU A 5 -18.09 1.49 -17.00
CA LEU A 5 -19.19 0.88 -16.25
C LEU A 5 -18.80 0.67 -14.77
N ARG A 6 -17.55 0.26 -14.51
CA ARG A 6 -17.01 0.16 -13.13
C ARG A 6 -17.03 1.53 -12.43
N HIS A 7 -16.56 2.57 -13.10
CA HIS A 7 -16.62 3.94 -12.58
C HIS A 7 -18.04 4.36 -12.25
N PHE A 8 -18.97 4.18 -13.19
CA PHE A 8 -20.37 4.52 -12.99
C PHE A 8 -20.98 3.81 -11.77
N LEU A 9 -20.77 2.49 -11.66
CA LEU A 9 -21.31 1.70 -10.56
C LEU A 9 -20.71 2.09 -9.21
N VAL A 10 -19.40 2.37 -9.13
CA VAL A 10 -18.73 2.72 -7.87
C VAL A 10 -19.16 4.10 -7.37
N PHE A 11 -19.27 5.09 -8.27
CA PHE A 11 -19.63 6.45 -7.88
C PHE A 11 -21.12 6.63 -7.60
N ASN A 12 -21.96 5.86 -8.29
CA ASN A 12 -23.41 5.98 -8.14
C ASN A 12 -24.02 4.92 -7.20
N ARG A 13 -23.23 4.21 -6.40
CA ARG A 13 -23.71 3.17 -5.48
C ARG A 13 -24.86 3.65 -4.58
N ILE A 14 -24.75 4.85 -4.02
CA ILE A 14 -25.79 5.41 -3.15
C ILE A 14 -27.04 5.73 -3.95
N ALA A 15 -26.93 6.36 -5.12
CA ALA A 15 -28.07 6.66 -5.98
C ALA A 15 -28.78 5.37 -6.44
N ILE A 16 -28.04 4.36 -6.84
CA ILE A 16 -28.58 3.05 -7.22
C ILE A 16 -29.26 2.38 -6.03
N ALA A 17 -28.67 2.46 -4.84
CA ALA A 17 -29.28 1.91 -3.62
C ALA A 17 -30.63 2.59 -3.29
N ILE A 18 -30.72 3.92 -3.45
CA ILE A 18 -31.97 4.66 -3.24
C ILE A 18 -33.03 4.20 -4.24
N VAL A 19 -32.67 4.05 -5.52
CA VAL A 19 -33.61 3.54 -6.57
C VAL A 19 -34.05 2.12 -6.24
N LEU A 20 -33.16 1.23 -5.81
CA LEU A 20 -33.48 -0.14 -5.42
C LEU A 20 -34.39 -0.19 -4.18
N LEU A 21 -34.18 0.69 -3.20
CA LEU A 21 -35.06 0.83 -2.04
C LEU A 21 -36.47 1.25 -2.49
N GLY A 22 -36.57 2.26 -3.36
CA GLY A 22 -37.84 2.70 -3.91
C GLY A 22 -38.60 1.60 -4.67
N LEU A 23 -37.86 0.84 -5.51
CA LEU A 23 -38.40 -0.33 -6.21
C LEU A 23 -38.84 -1.43 -5.25
N GLY A 24 -38.07 -1.72 -4.20
CA GLY A 24 -38.43 -2.70 -3.18
C GLY A 24 -39.72 -2.32 -2.46
N PHE A 25 -39.87 -1.05 -2.10
CA PHE A 25 -41.10 -0.52 -1.49
C PHE A 25 -42.31 -0.62 -2.43
N TRP A 26 -42.13 -0.24 -3.70
CA TRP A 26 -43.19 -0.31 -4.72
C TRP A 26 -43.64 -1.76 -4.98
N ILE A 27 -42.72 -2.71 -5.08
CA ILE A 27 -43.00 -4.14 -5.22
C ILE A 27 -43.76 -4.67 -3.99
N GLY A 28 -43.34 -4.28 -2.78
CA GLY A 28 -43.98 -4.67 -1.53
C GLY A 28 -45.47 -4.25 -1.49
N PHE A 29 -45.78 -3.03 -1.96
CA PHE A 29 -47.16 -2.51 -2.00
C PHE A 29 -48.01 -3.12 -3.10
N LYS A 30 -47.46 -3.43 -4.29
CA LYS A 30 -48.20 -3.84 -5.47
C LYS A 30 -48.26 -5.34 -5.72
N VAL A 31 -47.24 -6.08 -5.26
CA VAL A 31 -47.10 -7.51 -5.58
C VAL A 31 -47.11 -8.34 -4.30
N THR A 32 -46.03 -8.40 -3.57
CA THR A 32 -45.89 -9.22 -2.36
C THR A 32 -44.65 -8.81 -1.55
N TRP A 33 -44.79 -8.72 -0.24
CA TRP A 33 -43.69 -8.41 0.68
C TRP A 33 -42.56 -9.45 0.63
N TRP A 34 -42.85 -10.71 0.29
CA TRP A 34 -41.90 -11.79 0.18
C TRP A 34 -40.81 -11.59 -0.90
N ILE A 35 -41.10 -10.81 -1.92
CA ILE A 35 -40.13 -10.53 -3.02
C ILE A 35 -39.45 -9.18 -2.81
N ALA A 36 -40.10 -8.25 -2.12
CA ALA A 36 -39.63 -6.89 -1.89
C ALA A 36 -38.33 -6.82 -1.09
N TRP A 37 -38.07 -7.79 -0.22
CA TRP A 37 -36.85 -7.80 0.59
C TRP A 37 -35.55 -7.97 -0.23
N ILE A 38 -35.62 -8.60 -1.42
CA ILE A 38 -34.43 -8.84 -2.26
C ILE A 38 -33.80 -7.52 -2.73
N PRO A 39 -34.50 -6.59 -3.42
CA PRO A 39 -33.93 -5.32 -3.81
C PRO A 39 -33.54 -4.46 -2.61
N MET A 40 -34.23 -4.54 -1.49
CA MET A 40 -33.87 -3.83 -0.25
C MET A 40 -32.55 -4.35 0.34
N LEU A 41 -32.35 -5.68 0.36
CA LEU A 41 -31.09 -6.29 0.81
C LEU A 41 -29.92 -5.89 -0.10
N ILE A 42 -30.12 -5.91 -1.42
CA ILE A 42 -29.10 -5.48 -2.38
C ILE A 42 -28.75 -4.00 -2.15
N ALA A 43 -29.74 -3.14 -1.94
CA ALA A 43 -29.54 -1.73 -1.64
C ALA A 43 -28.73 -1.55 -0.35
N LEU A 44 -29.07 -2.27 0.71
CA LEU A 44 -28.32 -2.24 1.98
C LEU A 44 -26.87 -2.67 1.79
N LEU A 45 -26.63 -3.79 1.07
CA LEU A 45 -25.28 -4.26 0.77
C LEU A 45 -24.49 -3.26 -0.05
N MET A 46 -25.11 -2.55 -0.99
CA MET A 46 -24.46 -1.50 -1.77
C MET A 46 -24.06 -0.30 -0.91
N VAL A 47 -24.90 0.12 0.04
CA VAL A 47 -24.57 1.18 1.00
C VAL A 47 -23.41 0.75 1.90
N VAL A 48 -23.51 -0.44 2.49
CA VAL A 48 -22.44 -1.00 3.32
C VAL A 48 -21.13 -1.09 2.53
N ALA A 49 -21.15 -1.60 1.30
CA ALA A 49 -19.97 -1.68 0.45
C ALA A 49 -19.39 -0.29 0.09
N HIS A 50 -20.24 0.74 -0.03
CA HIS A 50 -19.76 2.10 -0.28
C HIS A 50 -18.91 2.63 0.89
N PHE A 51 -19.36 2.42 2.13
CA PHE A 51 -18.62 2.88 3.32
C PHE A 51 -17.42 1.99 3.67
N LEU A 52 -17.53 0.67 3.48
CA LEU A 52 -16.46 -0.27 3.86
C LEU A 52 -15.31 -0.35 2.86
N ILE A 53 -15.60 -0.24 1.57
CA ILE A 53 -14.61 -0.47 0.50
C ILE A 53 -14.24 0.85 -0.20
N GLY A 54 -15.20 1.78 -0.30
CA GLY A 54 -14.99 3.05 -1.00
C GLY A 54 -14.54 2.88 -2.46
N PRO A 55 -13.82 3.84 -3.03
CA PRO A 55 -13.29 3.79 -4.39
C PRO A 55 -11.95 3.04 -4.52
N MET A 56 -11.49 2.32 -3.49
CA MET A 56 -10.15 1.72 -3.44
C MET A 56 -9.81 0.82 -4.63
N SER A 57 -10.80 0.05 -5.12
CA SER A 57 -10.61 -0.83 -6.29
C SER A 57 -10.35 -0.07 -7.61
N LEU A 58 -10.75 1.21 -7.67
CA LEU A 58 -10.46 2.07 -8.82
C LEU A 58 -9.10 2.72 -8.70
N ILE A 59 -8.72 3.15 -7.49
CA ILE A 59 -7.46 3.85 -7.21
C ILE A 59 -6.27 2.96 -7.58
N GLN A 60 -6.32 1.67 -7.23
CA GLN A 60 -5.27 0.73 -7.59
C GLN A 60 -5.05 0.67 -9.11
N GLY A 61 -6.12 0.67 -9.91
CA GLY A 61 -6.01 0.68 -11.37
C GLY A 61 -5.36 1.95 -11.94
N TYR A 62 -5.55 3.11 -11.30
CA TYR A 62 -4.87 4.36 -11.68
C TYR A 62 -3.38 4.31 -11.37
N VAL A 63 -3.01 3.78 -10.19
CA VAL A 63 -1.60 3.62 -9.80
C VAL A 63 -0.87 2.63 -10.71
N GLU A 64 -1.48 1.50 -11.04
CA GLU A 64 -0.92 0.50 -11.95
C GLU A 64 -0.69 1.06 -13.37
N ASN A 65 -1.54 2.00 -13.80
CA ASN A 65 -1.40 2.70 -15.09
C ASN A 65 -0.47 3.93 -15.03
N GLY A 66 0.10 4.25 -13.86
CA GLY A 66 0.98 5.41 -13.68
C GLY A 66 0.25 6.76 -13.64
N ASP A 67 -1.09 6.77 -13.61
CA ASP A 67 -1.90 7.98 -13.48
C ASP A 67 -2.05 8.38 -12.01
N LEU A 68 -1.00 9.03 -11.51
CA LEU A 68 -0.95 9.47 -10.11
C LEU A 68 -1.93 10.60 -9.80
N GLU A 69 -2.16 11.51 -10.77
CA GLU A 69 -3.10 12.62 -10.60
C GLU A 69 -4.54 12.11 -10.48
N GLY A 70 -4.90 11.12 -11.30
CA GLY A 70 -6.19 10.44 -11.20
C GLY A 70 -6.37 9.70 -9.88
N ALA A 71 -5.32 9.02 -9.42
CA ALA A 71 -5.30 8.34 -8.11
C ALA A 71 -5.49 9.32 -6.95
N GLU A 72 -4.81 10.48 -6.98
CA GLU A 72 -4.93 11.53 -5.95
C GLU A 72 -6.33 12.11 -5.89
N LYS A 73 -6.91 12.46 -7.04
CA LYS A 73 -8.29 12.94 -7.12
C LYS A 73 -9.30 11.95 -6.53
N LEU A 74 -9.05 10.64 -6.72
CA LEU A 74 -9.90 9.61 -6.14
C LEU A 74 -9.69 9.44 -4.64
N LEU A 75 -8.45 9.49 -4.17
CA LEU A 75 -8.14 9.47 -2.73
C LEU A 75 -8.78 10.65 -2.00
N ALA A 76 -8.73 11.84 -2.58
CA ALA A 76 -9.34 13.05 -2.01
C ALA A 76 -10.87 12.96 -1.89
N ARG A 77 -11.54 12.08 -2.66
CA ARG A 77 -12.98 11.85 -2.55
C ARG A 77 -13.39 11.01 -1.34
N VAL A 78 -12.45 10.31 -0.70
CA VAL A 78 -12.71 9.54 0.52
C VAL A 78 -12.82 10.50 1.71
N LYS A 79 -14.02 11.01 1.96
CA LYS A 79 -14.28 11.98 3.04
C LYS A 79 -14.11 11.40 4.45
N TYR A 80 -14.37 10.12 4.62
CA TYR A 80 -14.40 9.45 5.93
C TYR A 80 -13.54 8.18 5.95
N PRO A 81 -12.20 8.28 5.88
CA PRO A 81 -11.34 7.10 5.84
C PRO A 81 -11.46 6.22 7.10
N ASN A 82 -11.88 6.80 8.23
CA ASN A 82 -12.09 6.05 9.47
C ASN A 82 -13.28 5.09 9.42
N LEU A 83 -14.22 5.28 8.51
CA LEU A 83 -15.35 4.37 8.27
C LEU A 83 -15.00 3.19 7.36
N LEU A 84 -13.85 3.25 6.69
CA LEU A 84 -13.37 2.14 5.88
C LEU A 84 -13.08 0.92 6.77
N TYR A 85 -13.37 -0.27 6.24
CA TYR A 85 -12.95 -1.53 6.85
C TYR A 85 -11.43 -1.54 7.09
N LYS A 86 -10.99 -2.04 8.26
CA LYS A 86 -9.58 -1.92 8.71
C LYS A 86 -8.52 -2.22 7.63
N PRO A 87 -8.55 -3.35 6.90
CA PRO A 87 -7.59 -3.63 5.85
C PRO A 87 -7.62 -2.61 4.71
N VAL A 88 -8.83 -2.16 4.32
CA VAL A 88 -9.02 -1.14 3.28
C VAL A 88 -8.47 0.20 3.73
N ARG A 89 -8.69 0.57 5.00
CA ARG A 89 -8.15 1.79 5.61
C ARG A 89 -6.62 1.77 5.66
N SER A 90 -6.04 0.63 6.01
CA SER A 90 -4.58 0.46 5.99
C SER A 90 -4.02 0.65 4.57
N SER A 91 -4.62 -0.01 3.57
CA SER A 91 -4.24 0.14 2.16
C SER A 91 -4.42 1.57 1.65
N TYR A 92 -5.48 2.27 2.09
CA TYR A 92 -5.70 3.68 1.78
C TYR A 92 -4.54 4.56 2.26
N HIS A 93 -4.13 4.39 3.53
CA HIS A 93 -3.02 5.17 4.08
C HIS A 93 -1.66 4.79 3.46
N MET A 94 -1.46 3.51 3.12
CA MET A 94 -0.24 3.08 2.41
C MET A 94 -0.16 3.72 1.02
N LEU A 95 -1.27 3.81 0.31
CA LEU A 95 -1.34 4.46 -1.00
C LEU A 95 -1.07 5.98 -0.89
N GLN A 96 -1.64 6.65 0.13
CA GLN A 96 -1.30 8.04 0.42
C GLN A 96 0.20 8.21 0.68
N ALA A 97 0.80 7.31 1.45
CA ALA A 97 2.23 7.36 1.73
C ALA A 97 3.09 7.23 0.47
N ASN A 98 2.71 6.31 -0.43
CA ASN A 98 3.40 6.16 -1.70
C ASN A 98 3.34 7.44 -2.54
N MET A 99 2.17 8.07 -2.62
CA MET A 99 1.99 9.32 -3.35
C MET A 99 2.80 10.46 -2.75
N HIS A 100 2.77 10.62 -1.42
CA HIS A 100 3.59 11.63 -0.74
C HIS A 100 5.10 11.37 -0.92
N SER A 101 5.51 10.10 -0.97
CA SER A 101 6.91 9.73 -1.24
C SER A 101 7.34 10.09 -2.67
N MET A 102 6.42 10.04 -3.64
CA MET A 102 6.67 10.42 -5.04
C MET A 102 6.74 11.93 -5.24
N THR A 103 6.04 12.70 -4.40
CA THR A 103 6.12 14.18 -4.36
C THR A 103 7.20 14.70 -3.42
N ASP A 104 8.03 13.78 -2.86
CA ASP A 104 9.10 14.04 -1.89
C ASP A 104 8.63 14.72 -0.58
N ASP A 105 7.32 14.63 -0.27
CA ASP A 105 6.75 15.08 1.01
C ASP A 105 6.92 13.97 2.06
N LEU A 106 8.16 13.85 2.54
CA LEU A 106 8.58 12.74 3.42
C LEU A 106 7.85 12.74 4.76
N ASP A 107 7.44 13.90 5.29
CA ASP A 107 6.74 13.99 6.58
C ASP A 107 5.31 13.46 6.48
N LYS A 108 4.60 13.82 5.40
CA LYS A 108 3.26 13.27 5.16
C LYS A 108 3.32 11.80 4.80
N ALA A 109 4.32 11.36 4.05
CA ALA A 109 4.54 9.95 3.74
C ALA A 109 4.72 9.13 5.01
N GLU A 110 5.59 9.56 5.93
CA GLU A 110 5.82 8.92 7.23
C GLU A 110 4.53 8.86 8.05
N THR A 111 3.83 10.00 8.18
CA THR A 111 2.56 10.07 8.92
C THR A 111 1.53 9.10 8.36
N SER A 112 1.43 8.99 7.05
CA SER A 112 0.49 8.08 6.38
C SER A 112 0.88 6.62 6.61
N LEU A 113 2.17 6.26 6.57
CA LEU A 113 2.63 4.91 6.89
C LEU A 113 2.31 4.52 8.33
N ARG A 114 2.54 5.42 9.30
CA ARG A 114 2.19 5.16 10.70
C ARG A 114 0.69 4.94 10.86
N LYS A 115 -0.18 5.75 10.22
CA LYS A 115 -1.63 5.53 10.19
C LYS A 115 -2.02 4.19 9.56
N SER A 116 -1.30 3.76 8.53
CA SER A 116 -1.51 2.45 7.90
C SER A 116 -1.22 1.31 8.89
N LEU A 117 -0.12 1.39 9.62
CA LEU A 117 0.25 0.42 10.66
C LEU A 117 -0.77 0.40 11.81
N ASP A 118 -1.21 1.57 12.29
CA ASP A 118 -2.19 1.72 13.37
C ASP A 118 -3.57 1.18 12.97
N ALA A 119 -3.93 1.26 11.69
CA ALA A 119 -5.17 0.68 11.18
C ALA A 119 -5.19 -0.86 11.23
N GLY A 120 -4.01 -1.48 11.38
CA GLY A 120 -3.81 -2.92 11.45
C GLY A 120 -3.74 -3.56 10.06
N ILE A 121 -2.56 -3.99 9.70
CA ILE A 121 -2.30 -4.69 8.43
C ILE A 121 -2.55 -6.17 8.68
N THR A 122 -3.50 -6.75 7.96
CA THR A 122 -3.91 -8.14 8.16
C THR A 122 -3.15 -9.11 7.23
N GLU A 123 -2.51 -8.57 6.19
CA GLU A 123 -1.90 -9.37 5.14
C GLU A 123 -0.40 -9.56 5.40
N LYS A 124 0.06 -10.82 5.37
CA LYS A 124 1.47 -11.16 5.59
C LYS A 124 2.37 -10.42 4.61
N GLY A 125 3.44 -9.80 5.13
CA GLY A 125 4.43 -9.08 4.33
C GLY A 125 4.10 -7.60 4.11
N PHE A 126 2.84 -7.17 4.18
CA PHE A 126 2.50 -5.75 4.02
C PHE A 126 2.94 -4.89 5.20
N GLU A 127 2.88 -5.42 6.41
CA GLU A 127 3.44 -4.73 7.58
C GLU A 127 4.95 -4.55 7.44
N GLY A 128 5.65 -5.60 6.99
CA GLY A 128 7.08 -5.52 6.66
C GLY A 128 7.37 -4.47 5.59
N THR A 129 6.54 -4.38 4.55
CA THR A 129 6.68 -3.38 3.49
C THR A 129 6.51 -1.95 4.04
N ALA A 130 5.56 -1.71 4.94
CA ALA A 130 5.38 -0.40 5.57
C ALA A 130 6.62 0.00 6.39
N TYR A 131 7.20 -0.93 7.17
CA TYR A 131 8.45 -0.68 7.89
C TYR A 131 9.65 -0.49 6.95
N LEU A 132 9.71 -1.19 5.83
CA LEU A 132 10.75 -0.98 4.83
C LEU A 132 10.68 0.43 4.23
N GLN A 133 9.48 0.91 3.93
CA GLN A 133 9.25 2.28 3.45
C GLN A 133 9.59 3.32 4.52
N LEU A 134 9.23 3.11 5.80
CA LEU A 134 9.65 3.97 6.90
C LEU A 134 11.17 4.03 7.01
N GLY A 135 11.85 2.90 6.83
CA GLY A 135 13.32 2.85 6.79
C GLY A 135 13.91 3.68 5.65
N ALA A 136 13.32 3.60 4.45
CA ALA A 136 13.76 4.41 3.31
C ALA A 136 13.54 5.91 3.54
N ILE A 137 12.40 6.30 4.12
CA ILE A 137 12.10 7.70 4.48
C ILE A 137 13.09 8.20 5.54
N ALA A 138 13.33 7.43 6.60
CA ALA A 138 14.28 7.78 7.65
C ALA A 138 15.69 7.95 7.09
N GLN A 139 16.09 7.11 6.13
CA GLN A 139 17.39 7.23 5.45
C GLN A 139 17.47 8.52 4.61
N LYS A 140 16.43 8.87 3.87
CA LYS A 140 16.35 10.14 3.12
C LYS A 140 16.43 11.36 4.05
N LYS A 141 15.81 11.29 5.24
CA LYS A 141 15.89 12.33 6.27
C LYS A 141 17.24 12.39 7.01
N GLY A 142 18.17 11.47 6.72
CA GLY A 142 19.46 11.37 7.41
C GLY A 142 19.44 10.61 8.74
N ASN A 143 18.29 10.11 9.18
CA ASN A 143 18.11 9.38 10.42
C ASN A 143 18.58 7.92 10.30
N THR A 144 19.88 7.74 10.09
CA THR A 144 20.48 6.43 9.77
C THR A 144 20.22 5.36 10.86
N LYS A 145 20.08 5.77 12.14
CA LYS A 145 19.79 4.83 13.24
C LYS A 145 18.36 4.29 13.12
N GLU A 146 17.40 5.17 12.96
CA GLU A 146 16.00 4.83 12.81
C GLU A 146 15.77 4.01 11.54
N ALA A 147 16.40 4.38 10.43
CA ALA A 147 16.37 3.62 9.18
C ALA A 147 16.81 2.17 9.39
N TYR A 148 17.94 1.96 10.08
CA TYR A 148 18.45 0.63 10.37
C TYR A 148 17.46 -0.22 11.20
N GLU A 149 16.85 0.37 12.23
CA GLU A 149 15.88 -0.30 13.09
C GLU A 149 14.60 -0.68 12.32
N HIS A 150 14.06 0.24 11.53
CA HIS A 150 12.88 -0.02 10.71
C HIS A 150 13.11 -1.12 9.67
N ILE A 151 14.24 -1.09 8.96
CA ILE A 151 14.55 -2.12 7.95
C ILE A 151 14.75 -3.49 8.60
N ARG A 152 15.42 -3.56 9.76
CA ARG A 152 15.54 -4.81 10.51
C ARG A 152 14.18 -5.34 10.96
N LYS A 153 13.28 -4.47 11.41
CA LYS A 153 11.92 -4.83 11.78
C LYS A 153 11.14 -5.35 10.58
N ALA A 154 11.27 -4.70 9.41
CA ALA A 154 10.69 -5.16 8.16
C ALA A 154 11.09 -6.60 7.82
N LEU A 155 12.39 -6.91 7.90
CA LEU A 155 12.90 -8.25 7.64
C LEU A 155 12.41 -9.29 8.68
N SER A 156 12.24 -8.89 9.96
CA SER A 156 11.75 -9.80 11.01
C SER A 156 10.26 -10.12 10.87
N LEU A 157 9.47 -9.19 10.34
CA LEU A 157 8.04 -9.39 10.05
C LEU A 157 7.80 -10.20 8.77
N GLY A 158 8.83 -10.27 7.91
CA GLY A 158 8.75 -10.87 6.59
C GLY A 158 8.31 -9.86 5.53
N LEU A 159 8.80 -10.06 4.33
CA LEU A 159 8.49 -9.25 3.15
C LEU A 159 7.77 -10.12 2.11
N PRO A 160 6.98 -9.53 1.20
CA PRO A 160 6.10 -10.29 0.31
C PRO A 160 6.87 -11.17 -0.69
N ASP A 161 8.06 -10.75 -1.08
CA ASP A 161 8.86 -11.42 -2.10
C ASP A 161 10.37 -11.25 -1.89
N LYS A 162 11.15 -11.97 -2.67
CA LYS A 162 12.62 -11.96 -2.62
C LYS A 162 13.25 -10.67 -3.15
N ASP A 163 12.57 -9.94 -4.00
CA ASP A 163 13.01 -8.65 -4.51
C ASP A 163 12.99 -7.60 -3.38
N ASN A 164 11.90 -7.57 -2.60
CA ASN A 164 11.81 -6.72 -1.41
C ASN A 164 12.82 -7.11 -0.33
N GLU A 165 13.03 -8.41 -0.08
CA GLU A 165 14.07 -8.87 0.86
C GLU A 165 15.47 -8.42 0.41
N ALA A 166 15.82 -8.59 -0.87
CA ALA A 166 17.08 -8.17 -1.41
C ALA A 166 17.27 -6.65 -1.30
N SER A 167 16.24 -5.87 -1.61
CA SER A 167 16.24 -4.41 -1.47
C SER A 167 16.48 -3.98 -0.01
N ALA A 168 15.83 -4.63 0.95
CA ALA A 168 16.03 -4.37 2.37
C ALA A 168 17.48 -4.65 2.80
N TYR A 169 18.06 -5.77 2.36
CA TYR A 169 19.47 -6.07 2.65
C TYR A 169 20.44 -5.09 1.98
N LEU A 170 20.16 -4.60 0.76
CA LEU A 170 20.97 -3.57 0.11
C LEU A 170 20.91 -2.24 0.88
N GLN A 171 19.76 -1.85 1.40
CA GLN A 171 19.64 -0.66 2.24
C GLN A 171 20.45 -0.81 3.53
N LEU A 172 20.37 -1.96 4.24
CA LEU A 172 21.22 -2.23 5.41
C LEU A 172 22.71 -2.23 5.07
N CYS A 173 23.08 -2.79 3.92
CA CYS A 173 24.44 -2.74 3.42
C CYS A 173 24.92 -1.29 3.26
N SER A 174 24.14 -0.42 2.61
CA SER A 174 24.44 1.00 2.44
C SER A 174 24.58 1.73 3.77
N ILE A 175 23.67 1.48 4.73
CA ILE A 175 23.75 2.05 6.08
C ILE A 175 25.02 1.63 6.80
N CYS A 176 25.39 0.35 6.72
CA CYS A 176 26.62 -0.15 7.34
C CYS A 176 27.88 0.45 6.68
N MET A 177 27.86 0.67 5.35
CA MET A 177 28.93 1.38 4.65
C MET A 177 29.10 2.81 5.18
N GLN A 178 28.01 3.55 5.33
CA GLN A 178 28.04 4.91 5.88
C GLN A 178 28.62 4.95 7.31
N ARG A 179 28.32 3.92 8.10
CA ARG A 179 28.85 3.76 9.46
C ARG A 179 30.29 3.20 9.51
N ARG A 180 30.90 2.91 8.37
CA ARG A 180 32.19 2.24 8.22
C ARG A 180 32.25 0.84 8.84
N ASP A 181 31.12 0.20 9.04
CA ASP A 181 31.05 -1.22 9.43
C ASP A 181 31.10 -2.10 8.17
N PHE A 182 32.34 -2.23 7.64
CA PHE A 182 32.56 -2.98 6.41
C PHE A 182 32.26 -4.47 6.55
N ARG A 183 32.43 -5.02 7.75
CA ARG A 183 32.12 -6.44 8.01
C ARG A 183 30.61 -6.71 7.88
N ALA A 184 29.78 -5.92 8.58
CA ALA A 184 28.33 -6.04 8.48
C ALA A 184 27.84 -5.74 7.06
N SER A 185 28.42 -4.74 6.40
CA SER A 185 28.10 -4.39 5.01
C SER A 185 28.31 -5.58 4.06
N LYS A 186 29.47 -6.26 4.13
CA LYS A 186 29.74 -7.47 3.33
C LYS A 186 28.74 -8.59 3.61
N GLN A 187 28.35 -8.79 4.88
CA GLN A 187 27.35 -9.80 5.26
C GLN A 187 25.98 -9.49 4.69
N TYR A 188 25.49 -8.23 4.79
CA TYR A 188 24.20 -7.85 4.23
C TYR A 188 24.21 -7.94 2.70
N PHE A 189 25.30 -7.55 2.06
CA PHE A 189 25.45 -7.71 0.61
C PHE A 189 25.36 -9.18 0.17
N ALA A 190 26.02 -10.09 0.89
CA ALA A 190 25.94 -11.52 0.61
C ALA A 190 24.50 -12.05 0.75
N LYS A 191 23.74 -11.58 1.78
CA LYS A 191 22.32 -11.92 1.95
C LYS A 191 21.47 -11.39 0.81
N ALA A 192 21.69 -10.15 0.35
CA ALA A 192 20.97 -9.59 -0.80
C ALA A 192 21.17 -10.44 -2.06
N LYS A 193 22.40 -10.87 -2.35
CA LYS A 193 22.70 -11.77 -3.47
C LYS A 193 22.05 -13.16 -3.30
N ALA A 194 22.01 -13.67 -2.09
CA ALA A 194 21.40 -14.98 -1.81
C ALA A 194 19.88 -15.01 -2.03
N CYS A 195 19.21 -13.86 -1.96
CA CYS A 195 17.78 -13.74 -2.29
C CYS A 195 17.47 -14.04 -3.76
N LYS A 196 18.46 -13.91 -4.68
CA LYS A 196 18.30 -14.11 -6.13
C LYS A 196 17.14 -13.28 -6.71
N PRO A 197 17.15 -11.95 -6.54
CA PRO A 197 16.07 -11.11 -7.04
C PRO A 197 15.90 -11.21 -8.54
N THR A 198 14.68 -11.02 -9.02
CA THR A 198 14.31 -11.05 -10.44
C THR A 198 14.06 -9.66 -11.00
N ASN A 199 13.76 -8.69 -10.15
CA ASN A 199 13.56 -7.30 -10.55
C ASN A 199 14.87 -6.70 -11.08
N VAL A 200 14.82 -6.20 -12.33
CA VAL A 200 15.99 -5.64 -13.04
C VAL A 200 16.68 -4.52 -12.24
N GLN A 201 15.89 -3.63 -11.62
CA GLN A 201 16.45 -2.53 -10.83
C GLN A 201 17.25 -3.02 -9.62
N VAL A 202 16.72 -4.03 -8.91
CA VAL A 202 17.42 -4.63 -7.75
C VAL A 202 18.68 -5.37 -8.18
N VAL A 203 18.60 -6.10 -9.31
CA VAL A 203 19.76 -6.80 -9.88
C VAL A 203 20.86 -5.80 -10.28
N ASP A 204 20.51 -4.67 -10.89
CA ASP A 204 21.47 -3.65 -11.28
C ASP A 204 22.10 -2.94 -10.05
N GLN A 205 21.30 -2.67 -9.02
CA GLN A 205 21.82 -2.18 -7.73
C GLN A 205 22.83 -3.15 -7.10
N ILE A 206 22.57 -4.46 -7.17
CA ILE A 206 23.54 -5.48 -6.69
C ILE A 206 24.84 -5.41 -7.49
N LYS A 207 24.77 -5.29 -8.83
CA LYS A 207 25.95 -5.19 -9.66
C LYS A 207 26.78 -3.94 -9.34
N GLU A 208 26.11 -2.81 -9.15
CA GLU A 208 26.79 -1.57 -8.76
C GLU A 208 27.41 -1.67 -7.38
N MET A 209 26.65 -2.12 -6.39
CA MET A 209 27.14 -2.28 -5.02
C MET A 209 28.33 -3.25 -4.95
N GLN A 210 28.36 -4.27 -5.80
CA GLN A 210 29.47 -5.23 -5.87
C GLN A 210 30.81 -4.53 -6.17
N LYS A 211 30.80 -3.48 -7.02
CA LYS A 211 32.03 -2.72 -7.34
C LYS A 211 32.58 -2.00 -6.12
N TYR A 212 31.71 -1.49 -5.25
CA TYR A 212 32.11 -0.81 -4.01
C TYR A 212 32.58 -1.81 -2.96
N ILE A 213 31.84 -2.91 -2.76
CA ILE A 213 32.18 -3.97 -1.80
C ILE A 213 33.53 -4.61 -2.11
N ALA A 214 33.86 -4.81 -3.39
CA ALA A 214 35.13 -5.40 -3.81
C ALA A 214 36.38 -4.51 -3.45
N ARG A 215 36.15 -3.22 -3.26
CA ARG A 215 37.24 -2.25 -2.93
C ARG A 215 37.37 -2.01 -1.42
N MET A 216 36.50 -2.59 -0.61
CA MET A 216 36.52 -2.38 0.83
C MET A 216 37.62 -3.21 1.51
N PRO A 217 38.24 -2.65 2.55
CA PRO A 217 39.18 -3.40 3.39
C PRO A 217 38.49 -4.64 4.00
N GLY A 218 39.29 -5.68 4.26
CA GLY A 218 38.87 -6.96 4.84
C GLY A 218 38.36 -6.87 6.27
#